data_18de574ff5073d6a3ea3a30a52359969
#
_entry.id   18de574ff5073d6a3ea3a30a52359969
#
_cell.length_a   1.000
_cell.length_b   1.000
_cell.length_c   1.000
_cell.angle_alpha   90.00
_cell.angle_beta   90.00
_cell.angle_gamma   90.00
#
_symmetry.space_group_name_H-M   'P 1'
#
loop_
_entity.id
_entity.type
_entity.pdbx_description
1 polymer ?
#
loop_
_entity_poly.entity_id
_entity_poly.type
_entity_poly.pdbx_seq_one_letter_code
_entity_poly.pdbx_strand_id
1 'polypeptide(L)'
;MRISEKIEGLFLPRKRMVNRLAEVAADVETLASNLTRHAEMCSYSGIRASLSELAAAEAQQANAIRELLLHEGISLGMHQKPVKEGSNNWERLRNDLALQSKILRALHSLFSEWSGIDPQVAERLRECAVEEERRIERLRVLTLRCDPQALD
;
A
#
# COMPACT_ATOMS: atom_id res chain seq x y z
N MET A 1 39.39 -13.59 -2.22
CA MET A 1 38.10 -13.01 -1.77
C MET A 1 37.97 -13.24 -0.26
N ARG A 2 37.95 -12.18 0.52
CA ARG A 2 37.85 -12.28 1.97
C ARG A 2 36.43 -12.67 2.35
N ILE A 3 36.28 -13.47 3.41
CA ILE A 3 34.97 -13.91 3.91
C ILE A 3 34.05 -12.71 4.20
N SER A 4 34.61 -11.58 4.67
CA SER A 4 33.90 -10.34 4.92
C SER A 4 33.25 -9.74 3.66
N GLU A 5 33.90 -9.78 2.51
CA GLU A 5 33.35 -9.26 1.23
C GLU A 5 32.18 -10.09 0.72
N LYS A 6 32.23 -11.43 0.94
CA LYS A 6 31.10 -12.31 0.63
C LYS A 6 29.90 -12.04 1.52
N ILE A 7 30.12 -11.76 2.80
CA ILE A 7 29.06 -11.45 3.78
C ILE A 7 28.43 -10.11 3.46
N GLU A 8 29.24 -9.07 3.16
CA GLU A 8 28.73 -7.75 2.76
C GLU A 8 27.88 -7.83 1.48
N GLY A 9 28.31 -8.59 0.48
CA GLY A 9 27.54 -8.80 -0.75
C GLY A 9 26.20 -9.52 -0.56
N LEU A 10 26.05 -10.31 0.52
CA LEU A 10 24.78 -10.95 0.89
C LEU A 10 23.83 -10.03 1.67
N PHE A 11 24.38 -9.08 2.45
CA PHE A 11 23.58 -8.17 3.27
C PHE A 11 23.00 -6.98 2.48
N LEU A 12 23.70 -6.48 1.45
CA LEU A 12 23.26 -5.35 0.63
C LEU A 12 21.92 -5.58 -0.09
N PRO A 13 21.67 -6.75 -0.76
CA PRO A 13 20.38 -7.04 -1.36
C PRO A 13 19.24 -7.08 -0.33
N ARG A 14 19.46 -7.70 0.83
CA ARG A 14 18.47 -7.81 1.90
C ARG A 14 18.12 -6.42 2.45
N LYS A 15 19.10 -5.56 2.68
CA LYS A 15 18.88 -4.18 3.12
C LYS A 15 18.04 -3.39 2.13
N ARG A 16 18.31 -3.54 0.83
CA ARG A 16 17.52 -2.91 -0.23
C ARG A 16 16.07 -3.39 -0.21
N MET A 17 15.86 -4.68 -0.03
CA MET A 17 14.53 -5.28 0.04
C MET A 17 13.76 -4.80 1.27
N VAL A 18 14.43 -4.69 2.41
CA VAL A 18 13.85 -4.14 3.65
C VAL A 18 13.48 -2.66 3.45
N ASN A 19 14.33 -1.87 2.82
CA ASN A 19 14.03 -0.47 2.51
C ASN A 19 12.82 -0.33 1.58
N ARG A 20 12.68 -1.19 0.59
CA ARG A 20 11.52 -1.23 -0.31
C ARG A 20 10.25 -1.61 0.44
N LEU A 21 10.35 -2.57 1.36
CA LEU A 21 9.23 -2.95 2.23
C LEU A 21 8.79 -1.77 3.12
N ALA A 22 9.74 -1.01 3.64
CA ALA A 22 9.48 0.21 4.41
C ALA A 22 8.78 1.29 3.56
N GLU A 23 9.17 1.46 2.30
CA GLU A 23 8.49 2.37 1.37
C GLU A 23 7.04 1.95 1.12
N VAL A 24 6.79 0.66 0.91
CA VAL A 24 5.44 0.15 0.71
C VAL A 24 4.59 0.39 1.95
N ALA A 25 5.12 0.17 3.15
CA ALA A 25 4.41 0.47 4.39
C ALA A 25 4.00 1.95 4.45
N ALA A 26 4.91 2.87 4.10
CA ALA A 26 4.62 4.31 4.06
C ALA A 26 3.56 4.65 3.00
N ASP A 27 3.60 4.03 1.83
CA ASP A 27 2.59 4.23 0.77
C ASP A 27 1.21 3.75 1.22
N VAL A 28 1.13 2.59 1.88
CA VAL A 28 -0.15 2.06 2.41
C VAL A 28 -0.72 2.96 3.50
N GLU A 29 0.10 3.48 4.39
CA GLU A 29 -0.34 4.46 5.40
C GLU A 29 -0.86 5.75 4.77
N THR A 30 -0.18 6.23 3.76
CA THR A 30 -0.60 7.41 2.99
C THR A 30 -1.96 7.16 2.35
N LEU A 31 -2.14 6.01 1.72
CA LEU A 31 -3.43 5.63 1.12
C LEU A 31 -4.54 5.55 2.16
N ALA A 32 -4.31 4.91 3.31
CA ALA A 32 -5.29 4.82 4.39
C ALA A 32 -5.72 6.21 4.88
N SER A 33 -4.77 7.10 5.07
CA SER A 33 -5.02 8.48 5.48
C SER A 33 -5.80 9.26 4.42
N ASN A 34 -5.44 9.11 3.15
CA ASN A 34 -6.16 9.76 2.05
C ASN A 34 -7.60 9.28 1.95
N LEU A 35 -7.83 7.98 2.01
CA LEU A 35 -9.19 7.42 1.94
C LEU A 35 -10.05 7.89 3.10
N THR A 36 -9.50 7.99 4.30
CA THR A 36 -10.19 8.56 5.47
C THR A 36 -10.62 10.01 5.20
N ARG A 37 -9.69 10.82 4.73
CA ARG A 37 -9.96 12.23 4.43
C ARG A 37 -10.96 12.39 3.28
N HIS A 38 -10.82 11.59 2.22
CA HIS A 38 -11.72 11.64 1.08
C HIS A 38 -13.13 11.15 1.44
N ALA A 39 -13.26 10.19 2.37
CA ALA A 39 -14.55 9.80 2.93
C ALA A 39 -15.23 10.99 3.62
N GLU A 40 -14.50 11.75 4.45
CA GLU A 40 -15.02 12.92 5.13
C GLU A 40 -15.47 14.03 4.17
N MET A 41 -14.79 14.15 3.03
CA MET A 41 -15.12 15.16 2.00
C MET A 41 -16.26 14.72 1.08
N CYS A 42 -16.65 13.47 1.10
CA CYS A 42 -17.71 12.92 0.24
C CYS A 42 -19.08 13.11 0.89
N SER A 43 -20.01 13.74 0.17
CA SER A 43 -21.38 13.95 0.62
C SER A 43 -22.32 12.74 0.44
N TYR A 44 -21.92 11.76 -0.40
CA TYR A 44 -22.73 10.57 -0.66
C TYR A 44 -22.48 9.51 0.41
N SER A 45 -23.49 9.23 1.25
CA SER A 45 -23.35 8.35 2.42
C SER A 45 -22.87 6.94 2.10
N GLY A 46 -23.35 6.34 1.01
CA GLY A 46 -22.92 5.00 0.58
C GLY A 46 -21.48 4.95 0.13
N ILE A 47 -21.00 5.95 -0.60
CA ILE A 47 -19.61 6.07 -1.03
C ILE A 47 -18.72 6.35 0.19
N ARG A 48 -19.14 7.26 1.07
CA ARG A 48 -18.43 7.55 2.32
C ARG A 48 -18.21 6.30 3.16
N ALA A 49 -19.25 5.49 3.37
CA ALA A 49 -19.15 4.26 4.14
C ALA A 49 -18.15 3.28 3.50
N SER A 50 -18.20 3.10 2.19
CA SER A 50 -17.29 2.23 1.46
C SER A 50 -15.83 2.72 1.53
N LEU A 51 -15.60 4.03 1.41
CA LEU A 51 -14.26 4.61 1.54
C LEU A 51 -13.71 4.43 2.97
N SER A 52 -14.55 4.57 3.98
CA SER A 52 -14.16 4.36 5.38
C SER A 52 -13.77 2.90 5.64
N GLU A 53 -14.48 1.95 5.06
CA GLU A 53 -14.15 0.52 5.14
C GLU A 53 -12.81 0.23 4.45
N LEU A 54 -12.60 0.79 3.26
CA LEU A 54 -11.32 0.65 2.54
C LEU A 54 -10.17 1.27 3.33
N ALA A 55 -10.37 2.44 3.92
CA ALA A 55 -9.37 3.11 4.76
C ALA A 55 -8.96 2.23 5.95
N ALA A 56 -9.94 1.63 6.64
CA ALA A 56 -9.68 0.73 7.77
C ALA A 56 -8.89 -0.51 7.32
N ALA A 57 -9.24 -1.09 6.18
CA ALA A 57 -8.54 -2.25 5.63
C ALA A 57 -7.09 -1.91 5.24
N GLU A 58 -6.85 -0.73 4.64
CA GLU A 58 -5.49 -0.28 4.34
C GLU A 58 -4.67 -0.02 5.60
N ALA A 59 -5.27 0.54 6.64
CA ALA A 59 -4.59 0.72 7.92
C ALA A 59 -4.16 -0.62 8.54
N GLN A 60 -5.00 -1.64 8.46
CA GLN A 60 -4.64 -3.00 8.90
C GLN A 60 -3.51 -3.58 8.05
N GLN A 61 -3.52 -3.35 6.75
CA GLN A 61 -2.44 -3.79 5.85
C GLN A 61 -1.11 -3.11 6.21
N ALA A 62 -1.13 -1.83 6.50
CA ALA A 62 0.07 -1.10 6.95
C ALA A 62 0.65 -1.73 8.22
N ASN A 63 -0.20 -2.08 9.18
CA ASN A 63 0.22 -2.77 10.40
C ASN A 63 0.84 -4.14 10.11
N ALA A 64 0.25 -4.92 9.20
CA ALA A 64 0.79 -6.23 8.81
C ALA A 64 2.19 -6.10 8.19
N ILE A 65 2.41 -5.11 7.34
CA ILE A 65 3.72 -4.84 6.74
C ILE A 65 4.73 -4.37 7.80
N ARG A 66 4.29 -3.54 8.75
CA ARG A 66 5.14 -3.12 9.87
C ARG A 66 5.57 -4.28 10.76
N GLU A 67 4.70 -5.27 10.99
CA GLU A 67 5.06 -6.48 11.71
C GLU A 67 6.19 -7.24 11.01
N LEU A 68 6.15 -7.32 9.66
CA LEU A 68 7.25 -7.90 8.88
C LEU A 68 8.55 -7.11 9.07
N LEU A 69 8.49 -5.79 9.11
CA LEU A 69 9.65 -4.93 9.35
C LEU A 69 10.21 -5.11 10.76
N LEU A 70 9.36 -5.24 11.77
CA LEU A 70 9.76 -5.53 13.14
C LEU A 70 10.49 -6.87 13.25
N HIS A 71 10.04 -7.87 12.51
CA HIS A 71 10.70 -9.17 12.42
C HIS A 71 12.12 -9.03 11.85
N GLU A 72 12.35 -8.08 10.94
CA GLU A 72 13.67 -7.73 10.41
C GLU A 72 14.45 -6.74 11.31
N GLY A 73 13.94 -6.44 12.50
CA GLY A 73 14.59 -5.56 13.46
C GLY A 73 14.42 -4.06 13.19
N ILE A 74 13.44 -3.68 12.37
CA ILE A 74 13.18 -2.29 11.99
C ILE A 74 11.87 -1.81 12.59
N SER A 75 11.93 -0.72 13.36
CA SER A 75 10.77 0.01 13.84
C SER A 75 10.64 1.31 13.06
N LEU A 76 9.51 1.50 12.38
CA LEU A 76 9.21 2.72 11.65
C LEU A 76 8.15 3.53 12.39
N GLY A 77 8.40 4.83 12.51
CA GLY A 77 7.36 5.80 12.83
C GLY A 77 6.36 5.94 11.68
N MET A 78 5.25 6.62 11.94
CA MET A 78 4.28 6.94 10.90
C MET A 78 4.84 8.01 9.98
N HIS A 79 5.05 7.67 8.71
CA HIS A 79 5.48 8.58 7.67
C HIS A 79 4.44 8.62 6.56
N GLN A 80 3.72 9.74 6.50
CA GLN A 80 2.84 10.03 5.37
C GLN A 80 3.61 10.82 4.33
N LYS A 81 3.50 10.41 3.07
CA LYS A 81 4.10 11.14 1.94
C LYS A 81 3.19 12.29 1.53
N PRO A 82 3.73 13.42 1.05
CA PRO A 82 2.93 14.46 0.45
C PRO A 82 2.14 13.93 -0.74
N VAL A 83 0.87 14.29 -0.85
CA VAL A 83 -0.01 13.81 -1.91
C VAL A 83 -0.58 15.00 -2.67
N LYS A 84 -0.70 14.85 -3.99
CA LYS A 84 -1.40 15.80 -4.82
C LYS A 84 -2.90 15.71 -4.54
N GLU A 85 -3.49 16.81 -4.07
CA GLU A 85 -4.93 16.89 -3.84
C GLU A 85 -5.70 17.03 -5.15
N GLY A 86 -6.79 16.26 -5.28
CA GLY A 86 -7.78 16.44 -6.33
C GLY A 86 -8.78 17.54 -6.00
N SER A 87 -9.39 18.15 -7.03
CA SER A 87 -10.37 19.22 -6.88
C SER A 87 -11.80 18.73 -6.65
N ASN A 88 -12.08 17.47 -6.93
CA ASN A 88 -13.39 16.82 -6.72
C ASN A 88 -13.21 15.35 -6.31
N ASN A 89 -14.31 14.69 -5.97
CA ASN A 89 -14.29 13.30 -5.53
C ASN A 89 -13.67 12.38 -6.57
N TRP A 90 -13.99 12.55 -7.84
CA TRP A 90 -13.47 11.72 -8.92
C TRP A 90 -11.95 11.81 -9.04
N GLU A 91 -11.38 13.02 -9.03
CA GLU A 91 -9.93 13.22 -9.07
C GLU A 91 -9.23 12.66 -7.84
N ARG A 92 -9.82 12.85 -6.64
CA ARG A 92 -9.29 12.31 -5.40
C ARG A 92 -9.20 10.78 -5.45
N LEU A 93 -10.27 10.13 -5.87
CA LEU A 93 -10.31 8.66 -5.96
C LEU A 93 -9.42 8.14 -7.10
N ARG A 94 -9.28 8.86 -8.20
CA ARG A 94 -8.30 8.52 -9.24
C ARG A 94 -6.87 8.54 -8.71
N ASN A 95 -6.53 9.54 -7.92
CA ASN A 95 -5.22 9.64 -7.29
C ASN A 95 -5.00 8.49 -6.30
N ASP A 96 -5.99 8.15 -5.52
CA ASP A 96 -5.94 7.01 -4.59
C ASP A 96 -5.78 5.69 -5.34
N LEU A 97 -6.50 5.52 -6.43
CA LEU A 97 -6.42 4.33 -7.28
C LEU A 97 -5.01 4.18 -7.90
N ALA A 98 -4.41 5.28 -8.33
CA ALA A 98 -3.05 5.28 -8.86
C ALA A 98 -2.03 4.86 -7.79
N LEU A 99 -2.16 5.36 -6.56
CA LEU A 99 -1.32 4.97 -5.43
C LEU A 99 -1.53 3.50 -5.08
N GLN A 100 -2.77 3.04 -5.03
CA GLN A 100 -3.10 1.64 -4.76
C GLN A 100 -2.50 0.70 -5.80
N SER A 101 -2.55 1.07 -7.08
CA SER A 101 -1.93 0.30 -8.17
C SER A 101 -0.42 0.22 -8.03
N LYS A 102 0.23 1.30 -7.60
CA LYS A 102 1.66 1.33 -7.28
C LYS A 102 2.00 0.37 -6.13
N ILE A 103 1.19 0.38 -5.07
CA ILE A 103 1.34 -0.52 -3.92
C ILE A 103 1.25 -1.98 -4.37
N LEU A 104 0.25 -2.32 -5.18
CA LEU A 104 0.06 -3.69 -5.67
C LEU A 104 1.26 -4.17 -6.48
N ARG A 105 1.77 -3.36 -7.40
CA ARG A 105 2.97 -3.70 -8.18
C ARG A 105 4.19 -3.93 -7.28
N ALA A 106 4.35 -3.10 -6.27
CA ALA A 106 5.44 -3.24 -5.30
C ALA A 106 5.31 -4.52 -4.47
N LEU A 107 4.09 -4.88 -4.03
CA LEU A 107 3.84 -6.12 -3.29
C LEU A 107 4.17 -7.35 -4.14
N HIS A 108 3.78 -7.39 -5.40
CA HIS A 108 4.13 -8.48 -6.31
C HIS A 108 5.64 -8.60 -6.51
N SER A 109 6.32 -7.49 -6.70
CA SER A 109 7.78 -7.45 -6.85
C SER A 109 8.49 -7.94 -5.60
N LEU A 110 8.05 -7.49 -4.42
CA LEU A 110 8.59 -7.92 -3.13
C LEU A 110 8.31 -9.39 -2.86
N PHE A 111 7.12 -9.88 -3.14
CA PHE A 111 6.82 -11.31 -3.04
C PHE A 111 7.82 -12.15 -3.83
N SER A 112 8.06 -11.79 -5.08
CA SER A 112 9.01 -12.47 -5.95
C SER A 112 10.43 -12.47 -5.38
N GLU A 113 10.89 -11.33 -4.87
CA GLU A 113 12.24 -11.18 -4.29
C GLU A 113 12.40 -11.97 -2.98
N TRP A 114 11.41 -11.91 -2.08
CA TRP A 114 11.47 -12.57 -0.78
C TRP A 114 11.28 -14.09 -0.88
N SER A 115 10.67 -14.61 -1.95
CA SER A 115 10.42 -16.04 -2.14
C SER A 115 11.70 -16.91 -2.04
N GLY A 116 12.82 -16.38 -2.48
CA GLY A 116 14.11 -17.07 -2.42
C GLY A 116 14.89 -16.86 -1.13
N ILE A 117 14.40 -16.02 -0.20
CA ILE A 117 15.14 -15.59 1.00
C ILE A 117 14.41 -16.02 2.26
N ASP A 118 13.12 -15.68 2.38
CA ASP A 118 12.29 -16.00 3.54
C ASP A 118 10.87 -16.33 3.05
N PRO A 119 10.55 -17.64 2.92
CA PRO A 119 9.24 -18.07 2.43
C PRO A 119 8.05 -17.59 3.28
N GLN A 120 8.25 -17.40 4.59
CA GLN A 120 7.18 -16.92 5.48
C GLN A 120 6.85 -15.45 5.19
N VAL A 121 7.87 -14.62 5.02
CA VAL A 121 7.69 -13.21 4.62
C VAL A 121 7.04 -13.14 3.24
N ALA A 122 7.51 -13.94 2.29
CA ALA A 122 6.95 -14.01 0.94
C ALA A 122 5.46 -14.37 0.97
N GLU A 123 5.05 -15.35 1.77
CA GLU A 123 3.64 -15.75 1.89
C GLU A 123 2.77 -14.62 2.45
N ARG A 124 3.25 -13.90 3.46
CA ARG A 124 2.54 -12.73 4.00
C ARG A 124 2.39 -11.63 2.95
N LEU A 125 3.41 -11.39 2.15
CA LEU A 125 3.35 -10.41 1.05
C LEU A 125 2.38 -10.85 -0.04
N ARG A 126 2.30 -12.15 -0.33
CA ARG A 126 1.31 -12.70 -1.26
C ARG A 126 -0.11 -12.48 -0.77
N GLU A 127 -0.37 -12.74 0.50
CA GLU A 127 -1.67 -12.49 1.13
C GLU A 127 -2.05 -11.00 1.03
N CYS A 128 -1.09 -10.11 1.31
CA CYS A 128 -1.29 -8.66 1.17
C CYS A 128 -1.65 -8.28 -0.28
N ALA A 129 -0.97 -8.86 -1.26
CA ALA A 129 -1.24 -8.59 -2.67
C ALA A 129 -2.64 -9.05 -3.09
N VAL A 130 -3.08 -10.23 -2.66
CA VAL A 130 -4.43 -10.75 -2.94
C VAL A 130 -5.50 -9.84 -2.35
N GLU A 131 -5.34 -9.38 -1.13
CA GLU A 131 -6.27 -8.46 -0.48
C GLU A 131 -6.28 -7.09 -1.20
N GLU A 132 -5.11 -6.61 -1.61
CA GLU A 132 -4.99 -5.35 -2.34
C GLU A 132 -5.70 -5.41 -3.71
N GLU A 133 -5.61 -6.51 -4.43
CA GLU A 133 -6.34 -6.71 -5.70
C GLU A 133 -7.84 -6.57 -5.52
N ARG A 134 -8.40 -7.15 -4.47
CA ARG A 134 -9.83 -7.04 -4.16
C ARG A 134 -10.23 -5.59 -3.87
N ARG A 135 -9.40 -4.87 -3.13
CA ARG A 135 -9.65 -3.47 -2.79
C ARG A 135 -9.53 -2.55 -3.99
N ILE A 136 -8.61 -2.82 -4.92
CA ILE A 136 -8.49 -2.07 -6.18
C ILE A 136 -9.77 -2.15 -6.99
N GLU A 137 -10.35 -3.32 -7.14
CA GLU A 137 -11.60 -3.48 -7.88
C GLU A 137 -12.73 -2.69 -7.22
N ARG A 138 -12.81 -2.73 -5.91
CA ARG A 138 -13.81 -1.97 -5.16
C ARG A 138 -13.63 -0.46 -5.33
N LEU A 139 -12.41 0.04 -5.22
CA LEU A 139 -12.11 1.47 -5.40
C LEU A 139 -12.36 1.92 -6.83
N ARG A 140 -12.08 1.07 -7.81
CA ARG A 140 -12.36 1.35 -9.23
C ARG A 140 -13.85 1.58 -9.45
N VAL A 141 -14.71 0.74 -8.88
CA VAL A 141 -16.17 0.91 -8.97
C VAL A 141 -16.62 2.22 -8.32
N LEU A 142 -16.09 2.56 -7.15
CA LEU A 142 -16.41 3.82 -6.47
C LEU A 142 -15.95 5.03 -7.28
N THR A 143 -14.78 4.95 -7.89
CA THR A 143 -14.23 6.02 -8.75
C THR A 143 -15.13 6.28 -9.95
N LEU A 144 -15.61 5.21 -10.61
CA LEU A 144 -16.55 5.33 -11.72
C LEU A 144 -17.87 5.99 -11.32
N ARG A 145 -18.36 5.71 -10.11
CA ARG A 145 -19.57 6.36 -9.58
C ARG A 145 -19.39 7.86 -9.33
N CYS A 146 -18.17 8.31 -9.13
CA CYS A 146 -17.85 9.72 -8.90
C CYS A 146 -17.48 10.47 -10.19
N ASP A 147 -17.44 9.78 -11.34
CA ASP A 147 -17.14 10.40 -12.62
C ASP A 147 -18.26 11.39 -13.00
N PRO A 148 -17.93 12.70 -13.16
CA PRO A 148 -18.94 13.71 -13.53
C PRO A 148 -19.64 13.43 -14.86
N GLN A 149 -18.99 12.70 -15.77
CA GLN A 149 -19.55 12.35 -17.08
C GLN A 149 -20.47 11.11 -17.05
N ALA A 150 -20.40 10.31 -15.99
CA ALA A 150 -21.23 9.11 -15.84
C ALA A 150 -22.64 9.42 -15.34
N LEU A 151 -22.91 10.67 -14.94
CA LEU A 151 -24.17 11.13 -14.39
C LEU A 151 -25.10 11.82 -15.44
N ASP A 152 -24.64 11.90 -16.68
CA ASP A 152 -25.42 12.45 -17.81
C ASP A 152 -26.22 11.31 -18.54
#